data_f7cd3e9dffe7254f0a479b19ba975051
#
_entry.id   f7cd3e9dffe7254f0a479b19ba975051
#
_cell.length_a   1.000
_cell.length_b   1.000
_cell.length_c   1.000
_cell.angle_alpha   90.00
_cell.angle_beta   90.00
_cell.angle_gamma   90.00
#
_symmetry.space_group_name_H-M   'P 1'
#
loop_
_entity.id
_entity.type
_entity.pdbx_description
1 polymer ?
#
loop_
_entity_poly.entity_id
_entity_poly.type
_entity_poly.pdbx_seq_one_letter_code
_entity_poly.pdbx_strand_id
1 'polypeptide(L)'
;MLPIRNGDAVSPHRRFLGLLFFAVLALVLFVPRAVTAQEVKQIKLTEKQIQSFMAVYDDIAKLYDSANPDKPDPKVEAQAASLAKKNGFASLAQYDDVLTNIAMIMSGIDPQTKKFTEPPEQIKNEIAALKADRSVPEADKKEGLAQLEAALKVAKPIQFKENIALVLKHYDELVPFMQELRPAD
;
A
#
# COMPACT_ATOMS: atom_id res chain seq x y z
N MET A 1 -29.72 -15.36 -51.46
CA MET A 1 -28.28 -15.36 -51.47
C MET A 1 -27.84 -13.96 -51.02
N LEU A 2 -27.59 -13.78 -49.73
CA LEU A 2 -27.21 -12.50 -49.10
C LEU A 2 -25.76 -12.61 -48.58
N PRO A 3 -24.90 -11.63 -48.79
CA PRO A 3 -23.54 -11.68 -48.29
C PRO A 3 -23.44 -11.29 -46.81
N ILE A 4 -22.72 -12.08 -46.10
CA ILE A 4 -22.36 -11.90 -44.68
C ILE A 4 -21.33 -10.78 -44.61
N ARG A 5 -21.63 -9.75 -43.85
CA ARG A 5 -20.76 -8.61 -43.56
C ARG A 5 -19.96 -8.92 -42.31
N ASN A 6 -18.68 -9.15 -42.47
CA ASN A 6 -17.73 -9.29 -41.37
C ASN A 6 -17.60 -7.96 -40.60
N GLY A 7 -18.03 -7.96 -39.36
CA GLY A 7 -17.76 -6.86 -38.43
C GLY A 7 -16.40 -7.05 -37.78
N ASP A 8 -15.52 -6.09 -38.00
CA ASP A 8 -14.22 -5.98 -37.40
C ASP A 8 -14.34 -5.85 -35.87
N ALA A 9 -13.88 -6.86 -35.16
CA ALA A 9 -13.76 -6.85 -33.71
C ALA A 9 -12.55 -5.98 -33.31
N VAL A 10 -12.82 -4.75 -32.91
CA VAL A 10 -11.83 -3.87 -32.28
C VAL A 10 -11.57 -4.37 -30.86
N SER A 11 -10.35 -4.84 -30.63
CA SER A 11 -9.88 -5.36 -29.35
C SER A 11 -9.86 -4.28 -28.27
N PRO A 12 -10.42 -4.53 -27.07
CA PRO A 12 -10.49 -3.54 -25.99
C PRO A 12 -9.25 -3.50 -25.07
N HIS A 13 -8.09 -3.95 -25.51
CA HIS A 13 -6.92 -4.16 -24.63
C HIS A 13 -5.95 -2.98 -24.47
N ARG A 14 -6.31 -1.73 -24.79
CA ARG A 14 -5.38 -0.59 -24.71
C ARG A 14 -5.76 0.53 -23.73
N ARG A 15 -6.72 0.34 -22.82
CA ARG A 15 -7.19 1.42 -21.93
C ARG A 15 -7.03 1.18 -20.42
N PHE A 16 -6.32 0.15 -19.99
CA PHE A 16 -6.20 -0.20 -18.54
C PHE A 16 -4.84 0.06 -17.92
N LEU A 17 -3.94 0.82 -18.52
CA LEU A 17 -2.61 1.05 -17.96
C LEU A 17 -2.44 2.35 -17.13
N GLY A 18 -3.50 3.12 -16.94
CA GLY A 18 -3.43 4.44 -16.31
C GLY A 18 -3.95 4.56 -14.87
N LEU A 19 -4.62 3.55 -14.33
CA LEU A 19 -5.38 3.67 -13.06
C LEU A 19 -4.76 2.95 -11.85
N LEU A 20 -3.61 2.33 -11.99
CA LEU A 20 -3.04 1.44 -10.96
C LEU A 20 -2.17 2.13 -9.89
N PHE A 21 -1.97 3.46 -9.96
CA PHE A 21 -1.07 4.15 -9.02
C PHE A 21 -1.76 4.92 -7.88
N PHE A 22 -3.08 5.10 -7.92
CA PHE A 22 -3.79 5.92 -6.92
C PHE A 22 -4.13 5.22 -5.60
N ALA A 23 -4.01 3.90 -5.51
CA ALA A 23 -4.60 3.12 -4.41
C ALA A 23 -3.74 3.00 -3.14
N VAL A 24 -2.44 3.30 -3.18
CA VAL A 24 -1.55 3.05 -2.03
C VAL A 24 -1.53 4.21 -1.03
N LEU A 25 -1.87 5.43 -1.46
CA LEU A 25 -1.91 6.60 -0.57
C LEU A 25 -3.27 6.77 0.15
N ALA A 26 -4.31 6.10 -0.33
CA ALA A 26 -5.67 6.22 0.23
C ALA A 26 -5.86 5.56 1.61
N LEU A 27 -4.96 4.69 2.03
CA LEU A 27 -5.07 3.99 3.33
C LEU A 27 -4.82 4.88 4.54
N VAL A 28 -4.32 6.11 4.35
CA VAL A 28 -4.03 7.05 5.45
C VAL A 28 -5.12 8.11 5.63
N LEU A 29 -6.11 8.23 4.72
CA LEU A 29 -6.94 9.44 4.62
C LEU A 29 -8.42 9.28 5.02
N PHE A 30 -8.88 8.15 5.51
CA PHE A 30 -10.31 7.97 5.83
C PHE A 30 -10.63 7.92 7.34
N VAL A 31 -9.94 8.72 8.15
CA VAL A 31 -10.40 9.01 9.52
C VAL A 31 -10.56 10.51 9.67
N PRO A 32 -11.78 11.05 9.89
CA PRO A 32 -11.97 12.46 10.23
C PRO A 32 -11.65 12.68 11.72
N ARG A 33 -10.41 12.49 12.07
CA ARG A 33 -9.79 13.05 13.26
C ARG A 33 -8.64 13.89 12.77
N ALA A 34 -8.38 15.00 13.46
CA ALA A 34 -7.15 15.76 13.23
C ALA A 34 -5.96 14.79 13.35
N VAL A 35 -5.64 14.15 12.23
CA VAL A 35 -4.44 13.33 12.09
C VAL A 35 -3.31 14.33 12.08
N THR A 36 -2.74 14.59 13.24
CA THR A 36 -1.34 14.94 13.28
C THR A 36 -0.67 13.84 12.45
N ALA A 37 -0.11 14.21 11.31
CA ALA A 37 0.61 13.29 10.44
C ALA A 37 1.64 12.58 11.32
N GLN A 38 1.28 11.38 11.78
CA GLN A 38 2.12 10.62 12.68
C GLN A 38 3.27 10.12 11.82
N GLU A 39 4.44 10.66 12.10
CA GLU A 39 5.65 10.25 11.37
C GLU A 39 5.78 8.73 11.46
N VAL A 40 5.87 8.08 10.30
CA VAL A 40 6.05 6.62 10.25
C VAL A 40 7.36 6.29 10.93
N LYS A 41 7.29 5.48 11.97
CA LYS A 41 8.46 4.97 12.67
C LYS A 41 9.19 3.98 11.77
N GLN A 42 10.32 4.41 11.24
CA GLN A 42 11.18 3.54 10.47
C GLN A 42 12.03 2.68 11.40
N ILE A 43 12.04 1.36 11.17
CA ILE A 43 12.79 0.38 11.93
C ILE A 43 13.72 -0.41 11.01
N LYS A 44 14.81 -0.94 11.55
CA LYS A 44 15.63 -1.92 10.85
C LYS A 44 14.90 -3.27 10.85
N LEU A 45 14.55 -3.76 9.66
CA LEU A 45 13.92 -5.06 9.49
C LEU A 45 14.96 -6.19 9.60
N THR A 46 14.51 -7.34 10.05
CA THR A 46 15.29 -8.59 10.05
C THR A 46 14.58 -9.65 9.23
N GLU A 47 15.33 -10.59 8.69
CA GLU A 47 14.82 -11.77 7.98
C GLU A 47 13.71 -12.48 8.79
N LYS A 48 13.99 -12.70 10.09
CA LYS A 48 13.05 -13.36 11.00
C LYS A 48 11.72 -12.58 11.11
N GLN A 49 11.76 -11.25 11.16
CA GLN A 49 10.54 -10.44 11.23
C GLN A 49 9.70 -10.54 9.96
N ILE A 50 10.32 -10.57 8.77
CA ILE A 50 9.60 -10.76 7.51
C ILE A 50 8.95 -12.15 7.47
N GLN A 51 9.67 -13.19 7.84
CA GLN A 51 9.13 -14.56 7.90
C GLN A 51 7.99 -14.68 8.93
N SER A 52 8.17 -14.11 10.13
CA SER A 52 7.12 -14.07 11.15
C SER A 52 5.90 -13.30 10.71
N PHE A 53 6.08 -12.19 9.98
CA PHE A 53 4.99 -11.39 9.40
C PHE A 53 4.17 -12.25 8.42
N MET A 54 4.81 -12.85 7.43
CA MET A 54 4.13 -13.71 6.44
C MET A 54 3.40 -14.88 7.09
N ALA A 55 3.94 -15.45 8.17
CA ALA A 55 3.35 -16.58 8.87
C ALA A 55 2.07 -16.24 9.66
N VAL A 56 1.85 -14.97 10.04
CA VAL A 56 0.74 -14.59 10.93
C VAL A 56 -0.24 -13.60 10.29
N TYR A 57 0.11 -13.04 9.13
CA TYR A 57 -0.68 -11.98 8.50
C TYR A 57 -2.15 -12.39 8.28
N ASP A 58 -2.39 -13.53 7.62
CA ASP A 58 -3.74 -13.99 7.29
C ASP A 58 -4.60 -14.22 8.55
N ASP A 59 -3.99 -14.71 9.62
CA ASP A 59 -4.73 -14.97 10.87
C ASP A 59 -5.11 -13.65 11.55
N ILE A 60 -4.26 -12.63 11.51
CA ILE A 60 -4.55 -11.30 12.06
C ILE A 60 -5.55 -10.58 11.15
N ALA A 61 -5.39 -10.60 9.83
CA ALA A 61 -6.30 -10.00 8.88
C ALA A 61 -7.73 -10.51 9.05
N LYS A 62 -7.94 -11.81 9.14
CA LYS A 62 -9.26 -12.43 9.38
C LYS A 62 -9.93 -11.97 10.66
N LEU A 63 -9.17 -11.66 11.72
CA LEU A 63 -9.74 -11.11 12.94
C LEU A 63 -10.34 -9.72 12.70
N TYR A 64 -9.62 -8.86 11.96
CA TYR A 64 -10.08 -7.51 11.66
C TYR A 64 -11.20 -7.49 10.62
N ASP A 65 -11.17 -8.37 9.62
CA ASP A 65 -12.24 -8.49 8.62
C ASP A 65 -13.58 -8.90 9.24
N SER A 66 -13.53 -9.70 10.31
CA SER A 66 -14.73 -10.11 11.06
C SER A 66 -15.23 -9.06 12.06
N ALA A 67 -14.44 -8.01 12.31
CA ALA A 67 -14.75 -6.95 13.26
C ALA A 67 -15.53 -5.81 12.58
N ASN A 68 -16.28 -5.05 13.39
CA ASN A 68 -16.92 -3.84 12.90
C ASN A 68 -15.86 -2.73 12.77
N PRO A 69 -15.59 -2.16 11.57
CA PRO A 69 -14.57 -1.14 11.39
C PRO A 69 -14.86 0.15 12.16
N ASP A 70 -16.15 0.46 12.41
CA ASP A 70 -16.57 1.66 13.11
C ASP A 70 -16.50 1.54 14.65
N LYS A 71 -16.26 0.32 15.16
CA LYS A 71 -16.27 0.06 16.59
C LYS A 71 -15.10 -0.85 16.99
N PRO A 72 -14.00 -0.26 17.50
CA PRO A 72 -12.88 -1.04 18.01
C PRO A 72 -13.34 -2.08 19.04
N ASP A 73 -12.94 -3.35 18.83
CA ASP A 73 -13.24 -4.44 19.75
C ASP A 73 -11.96 -4.85 20.52
N PRO A 74 -11.89 -4.56 21.84
CA PRO A 74 -10.73 -4.93 22.65
C PRO A 74 -10.39 -6.43 22.64
N LYS A 75 -11.39 -7.30 22.33
CA LYS A 75 -11.14 -8.75 22.20
C LYS A 75 -10.37 -9.06 20.94
N VAL A 76 -10.72 -8.42 19.82
CA VAL A 76 -10.00 -8.57 18.54
C VAL A 76 -8.56 -8.11 18.71
N GLU A 77 -8.33 -6.95 19.33
CA GLU A 77 -6.97 -6.47 19.60
C GLU A 77 -6.18 -7.42 20.52
N ALA A 78 -6.80 -7.95 21.56
CA ALA A 78 -6.15 -8.91 22.45
C ALA A 78 -5.79 -10.22 21.74
N GLN A 79 -6.66 -10.70 20.84
CA GLN A 79 -6.40 -11.89 20.01
C GLN A 79 -5.27 -11.64 19.01
N ALA A 80 -5.29 -10.51 18.31
CA ALA A 80 -4.22 -10.10 17.39
C ALA A 80 -2.88 -9.98 18.12
N ALA A 81 -2.86 -9.36 19.30
CA ALA A 81 -1.66 -9.27 20.14
C ALA A 81 -1.15 -10.64 20.57
N SER A 82 -2.04 -11.58 20.87
CA SER A 82 -1.67 -12.97 21.21
C SER A 82 -1.05 -13.68 20.01
N LEU A 83 -1.65 -13.54 18.80
CA LEU A 83 -1.10 -14.11 17.56
C LEU A 83 0.27 -13.54 17.23
N ALA A 84 0.43 -12.22 17.30
CA ALA A 84 1.70 -11.56 17.08
C ALA A 84 2.78 -12.12 18.03
N LYS A 85 2.48 -12.24 19.32
CA LYS A 85 3.43 -12.79 20.31
C LYS A 85 3.81 -14.24 20.04
N LYS A 86 2.84 -15.09 19.68
CA LYS A 86 3.09 -16.50 19.33
C LYS A 86 4.03 -16.64 18.15
N ASN A 87 4.00 -15.67 17.23
CA ASN A 87 4.83 -15.65 16.02
C ASN A 87 6.12 -14.83 16.19
N GLY A 88 6.52 -14.51 17.45
CA GLY A 88 7.84 -13.98 17.78
C GLY A 88 7.94 -12.45 17.80
N PHE A 89 6.82 -11.72 17.73
CA PHE A 89 6.78 -10.29 17.98
C PHE A 89 6.66 -10.00 19.48
N ALA A 90 7.29 -8.96 19.97
CA ALA A 90 7.16 -8.56 21.37
C ALA A 90 5.76 -8.00 21.69
N SER A 91 5.10 -7.40 20.69
CA SER A 91 3.78 -6.81 20.82
C SER A 91 3.09 -6.70 19.47
N LEU A 92 1.77 -6.39 19.46
CA LEU A 92 1.06 -6.03 18.25
C LEU A 92 1.66 -4.78 17.59
N ALA A 93 2.05 -3.77 18.39
CA ALA A 93 2.70 -2.57 17.87
C ALA A 93 4.03 -2.86 17.13
N GLN A 94 4.79 -3.88 17.55
CA GLN A 94 5.96 -4.30 16.78
C GLN A 94 5.59 -4.97 15.46
N TYR A 95 4.53 -5.76 15.43
CA TYR A 95 3.98 -6.31 14.19
C TYR A 95 3.55 -5.19 13.24
N ASP A 96 2.84 -4.18 13.75
CA ASP A 96 2.40 -3.01 12.98
C ASP A 96 3.58 -2.19 12.45
N ASP A 97 4.62 -1.98 13.26
CA ASP A 97 5.87 -1.34 12.82
C ASP A 97 6.50 -2.13 11.64
N VAL A 98 6.53 -3.46 11.71
CA VAL A 98 7.08 -4.33 10.64
C VAL A 98 6.22 -4.25 9.39
N LEU A 99 4.90 -4.41 9.51
CA LEU A 99 3.94 -4.30 8.40
C LEU A 99 4.11 -2.95 7.69
N THR A 100 4.11 -1.84 8.44
CA THR A 100 4.21 -0.49 7.89
C THR A 100 5.52 -0.28 7.12
N ASN A 101 6.65 -0.78 7.65
CA ASN A 101 7.94 -0.66 6.98
C ASN A 101 8.04 -1.54 5.73
N ILE A 102 7.46 -2.74 5.74
CA ILE A 102 7.35 -3.59 4.53
C ILE A 102 6.48 -2.87 3.49
N ALA A 103 5.29 -2.40 3.86
CA ALA A 103 4.35 -1.73 2.95
C ALA A 103 4.97 -0.48 2.32
N MET A 104 5.65 0.35 3.11
CA MET A 104 6.33 1.56 2.62
C MET A 104 7.40 1.24 1.56
N ILE A 105 8.15 0.15 1.72
CA ILE A 105 9.16 -0.24 0.73
C ILE A 105 8.50 -0.89 -0.48
N MET A 106 7.53 -1.79 -0.28
CA MET A 106 6.80 -2.45 -1.36
C MET A 106 6.11 -1.44 -2.28
N SER A 107 5.55 -0.35 -1.73
CA SER A 107 4.93 0.71 -2.52
C SER A 107 5.89 1.43 -3.47
N GLY A 108 7.18 1.48 -3.11
CA GLY A 108 8.23 2.10 -3.93
C GLY A 108 8.82 1.17 -5.00
N ILE A 109 8.48 -0.13 -5.00
CA ILE A 109 9.04 -1.11 -5.94
C ILE A 109 8.16 -1.22 -7.18
N ASP A 110 8.73 -0.92 -8.34
CA ASP A 110 8.10 -1.19 -9.62
C ASP A 110 7.96 -2.71 -9.85
N PRO A 111 6.74 -3.22 -10.08
CA PRO A 111 6.49 -4.67 -10.13
C PRO A 111 7.15 -5.36 -11.34
N GLN A 112 7.40 -4.63 -12.42
CA GLN A 112 7.97 -5.18 -13.64
C GLN A 112 9.50 -5.16 -13.63
N THR A 113 10.07 -4.03 -13.19
CA THR A 113 11.53 -3.83 -13.24
C THR A 113 12.21 -4.14 -11.91
N LYS A 114 11.45 -4.31 -10.83
CA LYS A 114 11.94 -4.49 -9.45
C LYS A 114 12.83 -3.32 -8.98
N LYS A 115 12.73 -2.17 -9.64
CA LYS A 115 13.44 -0.96 -9.22
C LYS A 115 12.69 -0.27 -8.10
N PHE A 116 13.45 0.15 -7.08
CA PHE A 116 12.90 0.92 -5.97
C PHE A 116 13.01 2.42 -6.25
N THR A 117 11.95 3.15 -5.91
CA THR A 117 11.89 4.62 -5.92
C THR A 117 11.60 5.11 -4.49
N GLU A 118 12.35 6.08 -4.02
CA GLU A 118 12.16 6.67 -2.69
C GLU A 118 10.80 7.35 -2.55
N PRO A 119 10.14 7.28 -1.38
CA PRO A 119 8.81 7.85 -1.18
C PRO A 119 8.65 9.32 -1.61
N PRO A 120 9.59 10.25 -1.30
CA PRO A 120 9.46 11.63 -1.78
C PRO A 120 9.52 11.76 -3.31
N GLU A 121 10.29 10.92 -3.98
CA GLU A 121 10.41 10.93 -5.44
C GLU A 121 9.17 10.32 -6.10
N GLN A 122 8.63 9.27 -5.49
CA GLN A 122 7.37 8.66 -5.93
C GLN A 122 6.23 9.67 -5.91
N ILE A 123 6.07 10.42 -4.80
CA ILE A 123 5.04 11.46 -4.69
C ILE A 123 5.24 12.58 -5.72
N LYS A 124 6.48 12.99 -6.02
CA LYS A 124 6.75 13.96 -7.07
C LYS A 124 6.33 13.44 -8.45
N ASN A 125 6.58 12.17 -8.74
CA ASN A 125 6.17 11.54 -9.98
C ASN A 125 4.63 11.48 -10.09
N GLU A 126 3.93 11.17 -9.00
CA GLU A 126 2.47 11.18 -8.93
C GLU A 126 1.90 12.59 -9.16
N ILE A 127 2.49 13.62 -8.53
CA ILE A 127 2.13 15.03 -8.76
C ILE A 127 2.29 15.39 -10.25
N ALA A 128 3.40 15.01 -10.85
CA ALA A 128 3.65 15.27 -12.26
C ALA A 128 2.66 14.54 -13.17
N ALA A 129 2.37 13.27 -12.88
CA ALA A 129 1.40 12.48 -13.61
C ALA A 129 -0.02 13.07 -13.50
N LEU A 130 -0.47 13.42 -12.29
CA LEU A 130 -1.79 14.01 -12.06
C LEU A 130 -1.95 15.37 -12.77
N LYS A 131 -0.91 16.20 -12.76
CA LYS A 131 -0.91 17.48 -13.52
C LYS A 131 -1.06 17.27 -15.03
N ALA A 132 -0.45 16.23 -15.56
CA ALA A 132 -0.47 15.92 -16.99
C ALA A 132 -1.75 15.19 -17.43
N ASP A 133 -2.46 14.54 -16.53
CA ASP A 133 -3.67 13.76 -16.82
C ASP A 133 -4.83 14.69 -17.18
N ARG A 134 -5.33 14.57 -18.41
CA ARG A 134 -6.45 15.36 -18.93
C ARG A 134 -7.81 14.70 -18.70
N SER A 135 -7.85 13.47 -18.21
CA SER A 135 -9.07 12.72 -17.95
C SER A 135 -9.69 13.01 -16.59
N VAL A 136 -8.88 13.52 -15.64
CA VAL A 136 -9.31 13.86 -14.28
C VAL A 136 -9.98 15.25 -14.28
N PRO A 137 -11.19 15.39 -13.72
CA PRO A 137 -11.86 16.69 -13.56
C PRO A 137 -10.99 17.68 -12.75
N GLU A 138 -11.04 18.96 -13.08
CA GLU A 138 -10.19 19.98 -12.45
C GLU A 138 -10.41 20.11 -10.92
N ALA A 139 -11.64 19.88 -10.45
CA ALA A 139 -11.95 19.90 -9.01
C ALA A 139 -11.21 18.75 -8.28
N ASP A 140 -11.31 17.54 -8.82
CA ASP A 140 -10.70 16.32 -8.24
C ASP A 140 -9.16 16.42 -8.34
N LYS A 141 -8.66 16.96 -9.46
CA LYS A 141 -7.23 17.20 -9.65
C LYS A 141 -6.67 18.18 -8.61
N LYS A 142 -7.40 19.27 -8.35
CA LYS A 142 -7.01 20.26 -7.33
C LYS A 142 -6.93 19.64 -5.93
N GLU A 143 -7.92 18.83 -5.58
CA GLU A 143 -7.95 18.12 -4.30
C GLU A 143 -6.81 17.11 -4.20
N GLY A 144 -6.64 16.24 -5.21
CA GLY A 144 -5.56 15.26 -5.25
C GLY A 144 -4.16 15.89 -5.18
N LEU A 145 -3.93 17.00 -5.91
CA LEU A 145 -2.67 17.73 -5.83
C LEU A 145 -2.41 18.30 -4.43
N ALA A 146 -3.44 18.85 -3.77
CA ALA A 146 -3.29 19.37 -2.41
C ALA A 146 -2.92 18.26 -1.42
N GLN A 147 -3.51 17.08 -1.56
CA GLN A 147 -3.18 15.89 -0.74
C GLN A 147 -1.76 15.42 -0.98
N LEU A 148 -1.34 15.27 -2.24
CA LEU A 148 0.02 14.85 -2.61
C LEU A 148 1.07 15.86 -2.15
N GLU A 149 0.81 17.17 -2.28
CA GLU A 149 1.70 18.22 -1.79
C GLU A 149 1.82 18.24 -0.26
N ALA A 150 0.73 17.93 0.45
CA ALA A 150 0.77 17.76 1.90
C ALA A 150 1.58 16.51 2.29
N ALA A 151 1.39 15.39 1.61
CA ALA A 151 2.16 14.17 1.81
C ALA A 151 3.65 14.38 1.53
N LEU A 152 4.01 15.12 0.47
CA LEU A 152 5.40 15.40 0.12
C LEU A 152 6.14 16.20 1.22
N LYS A 153 5.44 17.06 1.95
CA LYS A 153 6.05 17.84 3.04
C LYS A 153 6.52 16.99 4.21
N VAL A 154 5.88 15.84 4.43
CA VAL A 154 6.19 14.92 5.55
C VAL A 154 6.93 13.66 5.11
N ALA A 155 6.94 13.38 3.81
CA ALA A 155 7.60 12.20 3.26
C ALA A 155 9.11 12.26 3.51
N LYS A 156 9.65 11.13 3.99
CA LYS A 156 11.09 10.96 4.23
C LYS A 156 11.63 9.81 3.40
N PRO A 157 12.89 9.87 2.97
CA PRO A 157 13.56 8.72 2.37
C PRO A 157 13.64 7.55 3.34
N ILE A 158 13.83 6.35 2.79
CA ILE A 158 14.08 5.15 3.61
C ILE A 158 15.37 5.35 4.40
N GLN A 159 15.26 5.31 5.73
CA GLN A 159 16.37 5.48 6.67
C GLN A 159 17.31 4.25 6.66
N PHE A 160 16.73 3.05 6.69
CA PHE A 160 17.46 1.78 6.71
C PHE A 160 17.51 1.20 5.29
N LYS A 161 18.53 1.58 4.51
CA LYS A 161 18.64 1.17 3.09
C LYS A 161 18.74 -0.34 2.90
N GLU A 162 19.29 -1.06 3.87
CA GLU A 162 19.34 -2.51 3.89
C GLU A 162 17.97 -3.18 3.85
N ASN A 163 16.93 -2.51 4.37
CA ASN A 163 15.56 -3.01 4.31
C ASN A 163 15.07 -3.16 2.87
N ILE A 164 15.51 -2.29 1.94
CA ILE A 164 15.12 -2.34 0.53
C ILE A 164 15.56 -3.67 -0.09
N ALA A 165 16.83 -4.04 0.11
CA ALA A 165 17.37 -5.31 -0.40
C ALA A 165 16.68 -6.52 0.24
N LEU A 166 16.35 -6.41 1.54
CA LEU A 166 15.69 -7.48 2.28
C LEU A 166 14.25 -7.68 1.80
N VAL A 167 13.48 -6.62 1.60
CA VAL A 167 12.12 -6.69 1.07
C VAL A 167 12.12 -7.16 -0.39
N LEU A 168 13.07 -6.69 -1.22
CA LEU A 168 13.21 -7.16 -2.59
C LEU A 168 13.49 -8.67 -2.67
N LYS A 169 14.28 -9.22 -1.74
CA LYS A 169 14.55 -10.66 -1.64
C LYS A 169 13.26 -11.47 -1.45
N HIS A 170 12.29 -10.94 -0.69
CA HIS A 170 11.01 -11.58 -0.40
C HIS A 170 9.84 -11.00 -1.20
N TYR A 171 10.13 -10.22 -2.25
CA TYR A 171 9.11 -9.43 -2.95
C TYR A 171 7.94 -10.29 -3.44
N ASP A 172 8.23 -11.38 -4.14
CA ASP A 172 7.18 -12.22 -4.75
C ASP A 172 6.34 -12.95 -3.68
N GLU A 173 6.95 -13.26 -2.54
CA GLU A 173 6.25 -13.84 -1.37
C GLU A 173 5.37 -12.79 -0.66
N LEU A 174 5.76 -11.51 -0.68
CA LEU A 174 5.05 -10.42 -0.03
C LEU A 174 3.90 -9.83 -0.88
N VAL A 175 3.94 -9.99 -2.21
CA VAL A 175 2.92 -9.45 -3.13
C VAL A 175 1.48 -9.84 -2.75
N PRO A 176 1.15 -11.10 -2.41
CA PRO A 176 -0.21 -11.48 -2.03
C PRO A 176 -0.75 -10.65 -0.87
N PHE A 177 0.04 -10.48 0.19
CA PHE A 177 -0.35 -9.72 1.37
C PHE A 177 -0.58 -8.23 1.08
N MET A 178 0.20 -7.65 0.17
CA MET A 178 0.03 -6.25 -0.24
C MET A 178 -1.19 -6.02 -1.14
N GLN A 179 -1.65 -7.04 -1.85
CA GLN A 179 -2.87 -6.94 -2.66
C GLN A 179 -4.12 -6.91 -1.79
N GLU A 180 -4.15 -7.64 -0.69
CA GLU A 180 -5.25 -7.63 0.28
C GLU A 180 -5.38 -6.28 1.03
N LEU A 181 -4.28 -5.54 1.19
CA LEU A 181 -4.28 -4.20 1.79
C LEU A 181 -4.84 -3.11 0.87
N ARG A 182 -5.11 -3.42 -0.42
CA ARG A 182 -5.76 -2.48 -1.33
C ARG A 182 -7.26 -2.52 -1.10
N PRO A 183 -7.93 -1.36 -0.98
CA PRO A 183 -9.38 -1.34 -0.98
C PRO A 183 -9.88 -2.01 -2.27
N ALA A 184 -10.92 -2.84 -2.13
CA ALA A 184 -11.63 -3.40 -3.28
C ALA A 184 -12.20 -2.23 -4.11
N ASP A 185 -11.93 -2.22 -5.41
CA ASP A 185 -12.47 -1.24 -6.38
C ASP A 185 -13.99 -1.29 -6.45
#